data_7f4686dcde868eb5e0565815dd57e3f6
#
_entry.id   7f4686dcde868eb5e0565815dd57e3f6
#
_cell.length_a   1.000
_cell.length_b   1.000
_cell.length_c   1.000
_cell.angle_alpha   90.00
_cell.angle_beta   90.00
_cell.angle_gamma   90.00
#
_symmetry.space_group_name_H-M   'P 1'
#
loop_
_entity.id
_entity.type
_entity.pdbx_description
1 polymer ?
#
loop_
_entity_poly.entity_id
_entity_poly.type
_entity_poly.pdbx_seq_one_letter_code
_entity_poly.pdbx_strand_id
1 'polypeptide(L)'
;MRHACGMDTRQAPELLPAVEIASGPSPRHSIIWLHGLGADGHDFAPMVPELTRGLAPLRFVFPHAPQRAVTINGGLRMRAWYDIRSFDLGHRADEAGLRESMAQVEALIEHERNAHGIAADKVFLAGFSQGGAVALCAALRHAQPLAGVIALSTYMPLADQLASERSAANAHLPVFMGHGSLDPVVPQVLGAAARDALGALGHTVDWHSYTMAHAVLPQEIADLRAWLARRMGD
;
A
#
# COMPACT_ATOMS: atom_id res chain seq x y z
N MET A 1 8.29 37.91 -31.61
CA MET A 1 7.69 37.60 -30.29
C MET A 1 7.82 36.10 -30.05
N ARG A 2 8.70 35.69 -29.17
CA ARG A 2 8.89 34.28 -28.80
C ARG A 2 8.03 33.99 -27.55
N HIS A 3 7.00 33.15 -27.70
CA HIS A 3 6.22 32.68 -26.57
C HIS A 3 7.08 31.71 -25.78
N ALA A 4 7.45 32.11 -24.57
CA ALA A 4 8.05 31.21 -23.56
C ALA A 4 6.97 30.24 -23.10
N CYS A 5 7.15 28.95 -23.41
CA CYS A 5 6.37 27.88 -22.86
C CYS A 5 6.72 27.78 -21.37
N GLY A 6 5.79 28.16 -20.49
CA GLY A 6 5.96 28.01 -19.06
C GLY A 6 6.04 26.53 -18.72
N MET A 7 7.22 26.06 -18.32
CA MET A 7 7.37 24.76 -17.66
C MET A 7 6.63 24.84 -16.32
N ASP A 8 5.53 24.10 -16.21
CA ASP A 8 4.83 23.84 -14.94
C ASP A 8 5.79 23.04 -14.03
N THR A 9 6.56 23.76 -13.22
CA THR A 9 7.44 23.16 -12.20
C THR A 9 6.57 22.69 -11.05
N ARG A 10 5.80 21.60 -11.24
CA ARG A 10 5.30 20.87 -10.10
C ARG A 10 6.49 20.34 -9.32
N GLN A 11 6.73 20.95 -8.18
CA GLN A 11 7.75 20.53 -7.23
C GLN A 11 7.49 19.06 -6.88
N ALA A 12 8.52 18.20 -6.98
CA ALA A 12 8.39 16.82 -6.57
C ALA A 12 7.86 16.75 -5.12
N PRO A 13 6.94 15.82 -4.82
CA PRO A 13 6.40 15.73 -3.46
C PRO A 13 7.53 15.52 -2.46
N GLU A 14 7.45 16.23 -1.33
CA GLU A 14 8.40 16.08 -0.23
C GLU A 14 8.35 14.65 0.29
N LEU A 15 9.53 14.05 0.53
CA LEU A 15 9.64 12.71 1.05
C LEU A 15 9.02 12.63 2.45
N LEU A 16 8.10 11.71 2.66
CA LEU A 16 7.46 11.54 3.96
C LEU A 16 8.47 11.05 5.01
N PRO A 17 8.43 11.59 6.24
CA PRO A 17 9.15 11.00 7.36
C PRO A 17 8.73 9.55 7.56
N ALA A 18 9.67 8.66 7.83
CA ALA A 18 9.42 7.23 7.95
C ALA A 18 10.23 6.60 9.07
N VAL A 19 9.72 5.50 9.62
CA VAL A 19 10.51 4.53 10.40
C VAL A 19 11.13 3.57 9.40
N GLU A 20 12.45 3.38 9.47
CA GLU A 20 13.20 2.54 8.55
C GLU A 20 13.90 1.42 9.31
N ILE A 21 13.74 0.19 8.84
CA ILE A 21 14.32 -1.00 9.47
C ILE A 21 14.91 -1.91 8.39
N ALA A 22 16.15 -2.33 8.58
CA ALA A 22 16.74 -3.41 7.80
C ALA A 22 16.77 -4.68 8.67
N SER A 23 16.23 -5.79 8.19
CA SER A 23 16.21 -7.07 8.92
C SER A 23 17.55 -7.80 8.90
N GLY A 24 18.52 -7.30 8.15
CA GLY A 24 19.88 -7.82 8.04
C GLY A 24 20.73 -6.96 7.10
N PRO A 25 21.99 -7.35 6.85
CA PRO A 25 22.91 -6.59 6.02
C PRO A 25 22.54 -6.68 4.53
N SER A 26 22.80 -5.60 3.80
CA SER A 26 22.69 -5.54 2.34
C SER A 26 21.33 -6.04 1.78
N PRO A 27 20.19 -5.49 2.22
CA PRO A 27 18.89 -5.90 1.72
C PRO A 27 18.79 -5.63 0.22
N ARG A 28 18.24 -6.60 -0.51
CA ARG A 28 18.04 -6.51 -1.97
C ARG A 28 16.61 -6.21 -2.36
N HIS A 29 15.68 -6.29 -1.41
CA HIS A 29 14.27 -5.98 -1.56
C HIS A 29 13.84 -4.98 -0.49
N SER A 30 12.81 -4.21 -0.80
CA SER A 30 12.20 -3.26 0.11
C SER A 30 10.70 -3.48 0.21
N ILE A 31 10.14 -3.21 1.39
CA ILE A 31 8.70 -3.14 1.62
C ILE A 31 8.36 -1.75 2.13
N ILE A 32 7.59 -0.99 1.35
CA ILE A 32 6.99 0.27 1.79
C ILE A 32 5.62 -0.06 2.38
N TRP A 33 5.47 0.09 3.69
CA TRP A 33 4.29 -0.35 4.44
C TRP A 33 3.49 0.80 5.00
N LEU A 34 2.26 0.97 4.52
CA LEU A 34 1.37 2.07 4.86
C LEU A 34 0.42 1.66 6.00
N HIS A 35 0.42 2.43 7.08
CA HIS A 35 -0.42 2.20 8.26
C HIS A 35 -1.91 2.53 8.03
N GLY A 36 -2.79 2.12 8.93
CA GLY A 36 -4.20 2.46 8.92
C GLY A 36 -4.49 3.90 9.37
N LEU A 37 -5.74 4.33 9.22
CA LEU A 37 -6.21 5.64 9.66
C LEU A 37 -5.93 5.87 11.15
N GLY A 38 -5.34 7.01 11.50
CA GLY A 38 -5.05 7.42 12.87
C GLY A 38 -3.81 6.79 13.51
N ALA A 39 -3.24 5.75 12.88
CA ALA A 39 -1.98 5.13 13.30
C ALA A 39 -0.76 5.94 12.78
N ASP A 40 0.42 5.36 12.86
CA ASP A 40 1.66 5.94 12.30
C ASP A 40 2.66 4.84 11.88
N GLY A 41 3.85 5.23 11.42
CA GLY A 41 4.87 4.30 10.94
C GLY A 41 5.40 3.32 11.99
N HIS A 42 5.14 3.49 13.28
CA HIS A 42 5.56 2.53 14.30
C HIS A 42 4.59 1.36 14.46
N ASP A 43 3.37 1.46 13.92
CA ASP A 43 2.28 0.50 14.14
C ASP A 43 2.68 -0.94 13.75
N PHE A 44 3.29 -1.10 12.57
CA PHE A 44 3.71 -2.41 12.06
C PHE A 44 5.22 -2.72 12.23
N ALA A 45 6.03 -1.78 12.69
CA ALA A 45 7.45 -1.99 12.91
C ALA A 45 7.77 -3.19 13.85
N PRO A 46 7.02 -3.44 14.94
CA PRO A 46 7.27 -4.57 15.82
C PRO A 46 7.10 -5.95 15.19
N MET A 47 6.40 -6.09 14.06
CA MET A 47 6.22 -7.41 13.42
C MET A 47 7.42 -7.83 12.55
N VAL A 48 8.34 -6.93 12.24
CA VAL A 48 9.47 -7.19 11.32
C VAL A 48 10.24 -8.46 11.70
N PRO A 49 10.63 -8.71 12.97
CA PRO A 49 11.38 -9.93 13.33
C PRO A 49 10.61 -11.22 13.01
N GLU A 50 9.29 -11.24 13.23
CA GLU A 50 8.47 -12.41 12.95
C GLU A 50 8.25 -12.60 11.44
N LEU A 51 7.97 -11.51 10.71
CA LEU A 51 7.74 -11.54 9.28
C LEU A 51 8.98 -11.98 8.49
N THR A 52 10.17 -11.62 8.96
CA THR A 52 11.43 -11.89 8.24
C THR A 52 12.15 -13.15 8.67
N ARG A 53 11.57 -13.92 9.60
CA ARG A 53 12.21 -15.14 10.12
C ARG A 53 12.49 -16.14 8.99
N GLY A 54 13.79 -16.37 8.69
CA GLY A 54 14.23 -17.30 7.65
C GLY A 54 14.18 -16.74 6.22
N LEU A 55 13.87 -15.46 6.04
CA LEU A 55 13.98 -14.78 4.76
C LEU A 55 15.36 -14.13 4.58
N ALA A 56 15.74 -13.90 3.33
CA ALA A 56 16.84 -13.00 3.00
C ALA A 56 16.58 -11.58 3.56
N PRO A 57 17.62 -10.78 3.82
CA PRO A 57 17.45 -9.43 4.36
C PRO A 57 16.50 -8.55 3.54
N LEU A 58 15.57 -7.92 4.24
CA LEU A 58 14.59 -6.98 3.73
C LEU A 58 14.78 -5.60 4.35
N ARG A 59 14.57 -4.56 3.56
CA ARG A 59 14.43 -3.19 4.04
C ARG A 59 12.96 -2.85 4.18
N PHE A 60 12.58 -2.25 5.29
CA PHE A 60 11.23 -1.75 5.57
C PHE A 60 11.24 -0.24 5.67
N VAL A 61 10.27 0.37 5.00
CA VAL A 61 9.96 1.80 5.09
C VAL A 61 8.52 1.92 5.56
N PHE A 62 8.31 2.46 6.76
CA PHE A 62 7.01 2.72 7.35
C PHE A 62 6.77 4.23 7.40
N PRO A 63 6.23 4.84 6.34
CA PRO A 63 6.04 6.28 6.31
C PRO A 63 4.92 6.71 7.25
N HIS A 64 5.05 7.92 7.79
CA HIS A 64 4.00 8.59 8.54
C HIS A 64 3.10 9.35 7.57
N ALA A 65 1.80 9.00 7.51
CA ALA A 65 0.83 9.78 6.75
C ALA A 65 0.76 11.24 7.24
N PRO A 66 0.44 12.19 6.38
CA PRO A 66 0.22 13.58 6.78
C PRO A 66 -0.89 13.73 7.82
N GLN A 67 -0.84 14.79 8.62
CA GLN A 67 -1.93 15.19 9.53
C GLN A 67 -3.00 15.93 8.73
N ARG A 68 -4.21 15.38 8.65
CA ARG A 68 -5.34 16.01 7.97
C ARG A 68 -6.65 15.89 8.77
N ALA A 69 -7.60 16.76 8.49
CA ALA A 69 -8.95 16.64 9.04
C ALA A 69 -9.67 15.45 8.41
N VAL A 70 -10.34 14.63 9.21
CA VAL A 70 -11.08 13.45 8.75
C VAL A 70 -12.57 13.68 9.00
N THR A 71 -13.34 13.79 7.93
CA THR A 71 -14.75 14.20 7.94
C THR A 71 -15.60 13.24 8.77
N ILE A 72 -15.44 11.92 8.60
CA ILE A 72 -16.21 10.91 9.32
C ILE A 72 -15.98 10.98 10.84
N ASN A 73 -14.84 11.52 11.28
CA ASN A 73 -14.48 11.72 12.68
C ASN A 73 -14.75 13.16 13.15
N GLY A 74 -15.76 13.82 12.56
CA GLY A 74 -16.13 15.19 12.94
C GLY A 74 -15.08 16.26 12.60
N GLY A 75 -14.20 16.01 11.64
CA GLY A 75 -13.12 16.92 11.26
C GLY A 75 -11.89 16.87 12.18
N LEU A 76 -11.82 15.90 13.10
CA LEU A 76 -10.64 15.70 13.95
C LEU A 76 -9.40 15.49 13.11
N ARG A 77 -8.30 16.19 13.43
CA ARG A 77 -7.03 16.05 12.75
C ARG A 77 -6.28 14.81 13.26
N MET A 78 -5.92 13.95 12.33
CA MET A 78 -5.14 12.75 12.60
C MET A 78 -4.29 12.37 11.38
N ARG A 79 -3.37 11.42 11.54
CA ARG A 79 -2.66 10.85 10.41
C ARG A 79 -3.63 10.09 9.50
N ALA A 80 -3.73 10.54 8.26
CA ALA A 80 -4.63 9.96 7.26
C ALA A 80 -4.04 10.13 5.86
N TRP A 81 -4.15 9.10 5.05
CA TRP A 81 -3.69 9.12 3.65
C TRP A 81 -4.63 9.98 2.78
N TYR A 82 -5.93 9.93 3.06
CA TYR A 82 -6.96 10.74 2.41
C TYR A 82 -8.16 10.91 3.36
N ASP A 83 -9.07 11.82 3.04
CA ASP A 83 -10.26 12.05 3.85
C ASP A 83 -11.28 10.92 3.67
N ILE A 84 -11.83 10.42 4.76
CA ILE A 84 -12.97 9.51 4.74
C ILE A 84 -14.23 10.32 5.05
N ARG A 85 -15.09 10.48 4.03
CA ARG A 85 -16.26 11.34 4.05
C ARG A 85 -17.56 10.63 4.46
N SER A 86 -17.59 9.29 4.32
CA SER A 86 -18.75 8.48 4.65
C SER A 86 -18.35 7.04 4.98
N PHE A 87 -19.26 6.29 5.59
CA PHE A 87 -19.11 4.85 5.83
C PHE A 87 -19.24 4.02 4.54
N ASP A 88 -19.73 4.59 3.46
CA ASP A 88 -19.71 3.98 2.13
C ASP A 88 -18.32 4.15 1.51
N LEU A 89 -17.39 3.28 1.91
CA LEU A 89 -15.98 3.33 1.56
C LEU A 89 -15.71 3.13 0.06
N GLY A 90 -16.67 2.57 -0.69
CA GLY A 90 -16.55 2.36 -2.13
C GLY A 90 -16.98 3.55 -2.98
N HIS A 91 -17.85 4.42 -2.45
CA HIS A 91 -18.42 5.55 -3.16
C HIS A 91 -17.98 6.87 -2.53
N ARG A 92 -17.69 7.89 -3.36
CA ARG A 92 -17.28 9.24 -2.92
C ARG A 92 -15.95 9.27 -2.16
N ALA A 93 -14.99 8.43 -2.56
CA ALA A 93 -13.62 8.54 -2.05
C ALA A 93 -13.09 9.97 -2.28
N ASP A 94 -12.24 10.43 -1.36
CA ASP A 94 -11.46 11.65 -1.56
C ASP A 94 -10.38 11.38 -2.62
N GLU A 95 -10.78 11.44 -3.89
CA GLU A 95 -9.90 11.14 -5.01
C GLU A 95 -8.65 12.01 -5.00
N ALA A 96 -8.79 13.30 -4.72
CA ALA A 96 -7.66 14.23 -4.69
C ALA A 96 -6.63 13.83 -3.61
N GLY A 97 -7.08 13.56 -2.39
CA GLY A 97 -6.22 13.11 -1.29
C GLY A 97 -5.61 11.73 -1.56
N LEU A 98 -6.37 10.82 -2.19
CA LEU A 98 -5.84 9.51 -2.58
C LEU A 98 -4.72 9.66 -3.64
N ARG A 99 -4.90 10.50 -4.65
CA ARG A 99 -3.89 10.76 -5.69
C ARG A 99 -2.65 11.47 -5.13
N GLU A 100 -2.82 12.37 -4.16
CA GLU A 100 -1.71 12.97 -3.42
C GLU A 100 -0.89 11.89 -2.69
N SER A 101 -1.57 10.97 -1.98
CA SER A 101 -0.90 9.86 -1.28
C SER A 101 -0.22 8.89 -2.23
N MET A 102 -0.80 8.62 -3.39
CA MET A 102 -0.13 7.83 -4.43
C MET A 102 1.16 8.51 -4.91
N ALA A 103 1.15 9.82 -5.14
CA ALA A 103 2.36 10.57 -5.51
C ALA A 103 3.43 10.55 -4.41
N GLN A 104 3.04 10.56 -3.14
CA GLN A 104 3.96 10.39 -2.00
C GLN A 104 4.57 8.97 -1.98
N VAL A 105 3.80 7.93 -2.31
CA VAL A 105 4.31 6.56 -2.46
C VAL A 105 5.29 6.46 -3.64
N GLU A 106 5.01 7.11 -4.77
CA GLU A 106 5.93 7.20 -5.90
C GLU A 106 7.28 7.80 -5.49
N ALA A 107 7.27 8.88 -4.69
CA ALA A 107 8.51 9.50 -4.19
C ALA A 107 9.30 8.54 -3.29
N LEU A 108 8.64 7.70 -2.49
CA LEU A 108 9.30 6.68 -1.67
C LEU A 108 9.93 5.57 -2.52
N ILE A 109 9.25 5.09 -3.56
CA ILE A 109 9.80 4.09 -4.51
C ILE A 109 11.06 4.66 -5.20
N GLU A 110 10.98 5.90 -5.67
CA GLU A 110 12.13 6.61 -6.28
C GLU A 110 13.29 6.78 -5.28
N HIS A 111 12.97 7.05 -4.01
CA HIS A 111 13.99 7.15 -2.95
C HIS A 111 14.69 5.82 -2.72
N GLU A 112 13.97 4.70 -2.66
CA GLU A 112 14.56 3.36 -2.52
C GLU A 112 15.53 3.06 -3.67
N ARG A 113 15.18 3.45 -4.89
CA ARG A 113 16.06 3.30 -6.05
C ARG A 113 17.31 4.17 -5.96
N ASN A 114 17.12 5.46 -5.64
CA ASN A 114 18.20 6.46 -5.76
C ASN A 114 19.17 6.43 -4.57
N ALA A 115 18.65 6.22 -3.36
CA ALA A 115 19.45 6.24 -2.13
C ALA A 115 19.96 4.86 -1.72
N HIS A 116 19.22 3.79 -2.06
CA HIS A 116 19.54 2.43 -1.60
C HIS A 116 19.84 1.44 -2.74
N GLY A 117 19.70 1.87 -4.00
CA GLY A 117 19.97 1.03 -5.17
C GLY A 117 18.96 -0.11 -5.35
N ILE A 118 17.79 -0.04 -4.70
CA ILE A 118 16.75 -1.05 -4.79
C ILE A 118 15.82 -0.68 -5.95
N ALA A 119 15.88 -1.41 -7.06
CA ALA A 119 15.07 -1.16 -8.23
C ALA A 119 13.57 -1.42 -7.94
N ALA A 120 12.67 -0.81 -8.73
CA ALA A 120 11.23 -0.88 -8.51
C ALA A 120 10.71 -2.33 -8.50
N ASP A 121 11.24 -3.22 -9.35
CA ASP A 121 10.90 -4.65 -9.41
C ASP A 121 11.34 -5.46 -8.18
N LYS A 122 12.00 -4.81 -7.23
CA LYS A 122 12.40 -5.34 -5.90
C LYS A 122 11.65 -4.65 -4.76
N VAL A 123 10.73 -3.74 -5.06
CA VAL A 123 9.91 -3.03 -4.07
C VAL A 123 8.53 -3.68 -4.00
N PHE A 124 8.13 -4.07 -2.79
CA PHE A 124 6.75 -4.42 -2.46
C PHE A 124 6.05 -3.20 -1.88
N LEU A 125 4.81 -2.95 -2.28
CA LEU A 125 3.93 -2.04 -1.56
C LEU A 125 3.05 -2.83 -0.62
N ALA A 126 2.94 -2.40 0.62
CA ALA A 126 2.11 -3.05 1.63
C ALA A 126 1.24 -2.02 2.35
N GLY A 127 0.10 -2.45 2.85
CA GLY A 127 -0.69 -1.58 3.71
C GLY A 127 -1.85 -2.29 4.38
N PHE A 128 -2.27 -1.70 5.49
CA PHE A 128 -3.40 -2.12 6.29
C PHE A 128 -4.52 -1.08 6.21
N SER A 129 -5.76 -1.52 6.04
CA SER A 129 -6.94 -0.66 6.05
C SER A 129 -6.81 0.48 5.02
N GLN A 130 -6.86 1.75 5.42
CA GLN A 130 -6.67 2.90 4.54
C GLN A 130 -5.33 2.86 3.79
N GLY A 131 -4.24 2.44 4.47
CA GLY A 131 -2.93 2.26 3.83
C GLY A 131 -2.93 1.18 2.76
N GLY A 132 -3.69 0.09 2.95
CA GLY A 132 -3.87 -0.96 1.96
C GLY A 132 -4.58 -0.48 0.69
N ALA A 133 -5.57 0.40 0.86
CA ALA A 133 -6.27 1.02 -0.26
C ALA A 133 -5.32 1.89 -1.12
N VAL A 134 -4.45 2.68 -0.48
CA VAL A 134 -3.42 3.46 -1.19
C VAL A 134 -2.40 2.54 -1.86
N ALA A 135 -1.92 1.50 -1.16
CA ALA A 135 -0.95 0.55 -1.70
C ALA A 135 -1.47 -0.14 -2.97
N LEU A 136 -2.72 -0.62 -2.96
CA LEU A 136 -3.38 -1.20 -4.15
C LEU A 136 -3.46 -0.18 -5.29
N CYS A 137 -3.97 1.01 -5.02
CA CYS A 137 -4.16 2.04 -6.05
C CYS A 137 -2.82 2.48 -6.66
N ALA A 138 -1.78 2.68 -5.85
CA ALA A 138 -0.45 3.05 -6.31
C ALA A 138 0.21 1.92 -7.11
N ALA A 139 0.24 0.69 -6.57
CA ALA A 139 0.90 -0.44 -7.21
C ALA A 139 0.35 -0.74 -8.61
N LEU A 140 -0.97 -0.72 -8.77
CA LEU A 140 -1.62 -1.03 -10.04
C LEU A 140 -1.44 0.05 -11.11
N ARG A 141 -1.07 1.28 -10.70
CA ARG A 141 -0.86 2.43 -11.58
C ARG A 141 0.62 2.79 -11.79
N HIS A 142 1.52 2.20 -10.98
CA HIS A 142 2.95 2.49 -11.08
C HIS A 142 3.52 2.14 -12.46
N ALA A 143 4.33 3.03 -13.02
CA ALA A 143 4.79 2.93 -14.41
C ALA A 143 5.82 1.82 -14.67
N GLN A 144 6.52 1.36 -13.63
CA GLN A 144 7.52 0.29 -13.70
C GLN A 144 6.99 -0.98 -13.01
N PRO A 145 7.51 -2.18 -13.35
CA PRO A 145 7.17 -3.39 -12.61
C PRO A 145 7.52 -3.25 -11.12
N LEU A 146 6.65 -3.71 -10.24
CA LEU A 146 6.89 -3.86 -8.81
C LEU A 146 7.04 -5.35 -8.44
N ALA A 147 7.62 -5.64 -7.28
CA ALA A 147 7.77 -7.01 -6.78
C ALA A 147 6.42 -7.64 -6.39
N GLY A 148 5.49 -6.84 -5.89
CA GLY A 148 4.16 -7.28 -5.48
C GLY A 148 3.43 -6.24 -4.64
N VAL A 149 2.16 -6.53 -4.32
CA VAL A 149 1.37 -5.71 -3.39
C VAL A 149 0.73 -6.58 -2.32
N ILE A 150 0.73 -6.08 -1.09
CA ILE A 150 0.19 -6.71 0.13
C ILE A 150 -0.91 -5.81 0.66
N ALA A 151 -2.14 -6.30 0.69
CA ALA A 151 -3.31 -5.53 1.04
C ALA A 151 -4.09 -6.22 2.17
N LEU A 152 -4.00 -5.69 3.39
CA LEU A 152 -4.56 -6.30 4.59
C LEU A 152 -5.79 -5.52 5.07
N SER A 153 -6.91 -6.24 5.29
CA SER A 153 -8.18 -5.69 5.83
C SER A 153 -8.61 -4.40 5.14
N THR A 154 -8.61 -4.39 3.81
CA THR A 154 -8.78 -3.20 2.99
C THR A 154 -9.83 -3.37 1.88
N TYR A 155 -9.99 -2.33 1.09
CA TYR A 155 -10.90 -2.21 -0.05
C TYR A 155 -10.20 -1.49 -1.20
N MET A 156 -10.84 -1.38 -2.37
CA MET A 156 -10.26 -0.70 -3.53
C MET A 156 -11.08 0.55 -3.90
N PRO A 157 -10.62 1.75 -3.52
CA PRO A 157 -11.19 2.98 -4.05
C PRO A 157 -10.89 3.11 -5.56
N LEU A 158 -11.73 3.87 -6.27
CA LEU A 158 -11.58 4.12 -7.73
C LEU A 158 -11.45 2.82 -8.56
N ALA A 159 -12.16 1.75 -8.14
CA ALA A 159 -12.16 0.47 -8.85
C ALA A 159 -12.73 0.60 -10.28
N ASP A 160 -13.69 1.49 -10.48
CA ASP A 160 -14.31 1.83 -11.76
C ASP A 160 -13.33 2.49 -12.74
N GLN A 161 -12.34 3.21 -12.25
CA GLN A 161 -11.30 3.87 -13.06
C GLN A 161 -10.11 2.96 -13.35
N LEU A 162 -9.96 1.86 -12.58
CA LEU A 162 -8.77 1.02 -12.65
C LEU A 162 -8.52 0.45 -14.04
N ALA A 163 -9.56 0.00 -14.73
CA ALA A 163 -9.41 -0.59 -16.08
C ALA A 163 -8.75 0.36 -17.09
N SER A 164 -9.01 1.67 -16.97
CA SER A 164 -8.45 2.69 -17.84
C SER A 164 -7.11 3.27 -17.38
N GLU A 165 -6.83 3.19 -16.07
CA GLU A 165 -5.66 3.81 -15.45
C GLU A 165 -4.53 2.83 -15.11
N ARG A 166 -4.81 1.51 -15.11
CA ARG A 166 -3.80 0.51 -14.73
C ARG A 166 -2.59 0.53 -15.66
N SER A 167 -1.42 0.37 -15.06
CA SER A 167 -0.18 0.23 -15.81
C SER A 167 -0.05 -1.16 -16.44
N ALA A 168 0.34 -1.21 -17.71
CA ALA A 168 0.68 -2.47 -18.37
C ALA A 168 1.89 -3.17 -17.72
N ALA A 169 2.81 -2.41 -17.11
CA ALA A 169 3.97 -2.95 -16.40
C ALA A 169 3.58 -3.83 -15.20
N ASN A 170 2.43 -3.56 -14.60
CA ASN A 170 1.91 -4.28 -13.44
C ASN A 170 0.67 -5.14 -13.76
N ALA A 171 0.44 -5.48 -15.04
CA ALA A 171 -0.71 -6.30 -15.45
C ALA A 171 -0.74 -7.71 -14.80
N HIS A 172 0.40 -8.22 -14.37
CA HIS A 172 0.56 -9.51 -13.69
C HIS A 172 1.19 -9.37 -12.30
N LEU A 173 1.05 -8.19 -11.69
CA LEU A 173 1.58 -7.93 -10.35
C LEU A 173 1.06 -8.99 -9.36
N PRO A 174 1.95 -9.66 -8.61
CA PRO A 174 1.54 -10.57 -7.54
C PRO A 174 0.80 -9.80 -6.44
N VAL A 175 -0.35 -10.32 -6.01
CA VAL A 175 -1.19 -9.70 -4.98
C VAL A 175 -1.41 -10.68 -3.84
N PHE A 176 -1.10 -10.26 -2.61
CA PHE A 176 -1.52 -10.92 -1.38
C PHE A 176 -2.64 -10.11 -0.74
N MET A 177 -3.74 -10.76 -0.38
CA MET A 177 -4.83 -10.12 0.35
C MET A 177 -5.23 -10.97 1.55
N GLY A 178 -5.18 -10.37 2.74
CA GLY A 178 -5.68 -10.96 3.98
C GLY A 178 -6.84 -10.15 4.55
N HIS A 179 -7.88 -10.80 5.11
CA HIS A 179 -9.04 -10.09 5.63
C HIS A 179 -9.72 -10.84 6.77
N GLY A 180 -10.14 -10.09 7.80
CA GLY A 180 -10.96 -10.59 8.89
C GLY A 180 -12.40 -10.87 8.47
N SER A 181 -12.91 -12.10 8.71
CA SER A 181 -14.30 -12.44 8.42
C SER A 181 -15.30 -11.76 9.37
N LEU A 182 -14.82 -11.25 10.50
CA LEU A 182 -15.61 -10.55 11.52
C LEU A 182 -15.25 -9.06 11.60
N ASP A 183 -14.65 -8.51 10.55
CA ASP A 183 -14.19 -7.11 10.50
C ASP A 183 -15.39 -6.14 10.51
N PRO A 184 -15.57 -5.34 11.59
CA PRO A 184 -16.66 -4.38 11.68
C PRO A 184 -16.32 -3.00 11.10
N VAL A 185 -15.03 -2.75 10.77
CA VAL A 185 -14.53 -1.45 10.27
C VAL A 185 -14.51 -1.44 8.75
N VAL A 186 -13.87 -2.43 8.15
CA VAL A 186 -13.91 -2.68 6.71
C VAL A 186 -14.55 -4.06 6.50
N PRO A 187 -15.86 -4.13 6.26
CA PRO A 187 -16.54 -5.41 6.04
C PRO A 187 -15.84 -6.26 4.96
N GLN A 188 -15.66 -7.55 5.23
CA GLN A 188 -14.92 -8.46 4.33
C GLN A 188 -15.45 -8.45 2.90
N VAL A 189 -16.74 -8.17 2.70
CA VAL A 189 -17.35 -8.06 1.36
C VAL A 189 -16.66 -7.01 0.49
N LEU A 190 -16.12 -5.94 1.08
CA LEU A 190 -15.39 -4.90 0.34
C LEU A 190 -14.00 -5.39 -0.11
N GLY A 191 -13.32 -6.17 0.72
CA GLY A 191 -12.07 -6.84 0.32
C GLY A 191 -12.31 -7.91 -0.75
N ALA A 192 -13.39 -8.68 -0.63
CA ALA A 192 -13.79 -9.65 -1.63
C ALA A 192 -14.14 -8.98 -2.97
N ALA A 193 -14.84 -7.85 -2.95
CA ALA A 193 -15.12 -7.07 -4.16
C ALA A 193 -13.83 -6.54 -4.82
N ALA A 194 -12.84 -6.09 -4.01
CA ALA A 194 -11.53 -5.69 -4.52
C ALA A 194 -10.80 -6.87 -5.18
N ARG A 195 -10.77 -8.04 -4.55
CA ARG A 195 -10.23 -9.29 -5.12
C ARG A 195 -10.89 -9.64 -6.47
N ASP A 196 -12.21 -9.58 -6.52
CA ASP A 196 -12.98 -9.96 -7.71
C ASP A 196 -12.74 -8.96 -8.86
N ALA A 197 -12.64 -7.66 -8.55
CA ALA A 197 -12.28 -6.64 -9.53
C ALA A 197 -10.86 -6.87 -10.10
N LEU A 198 -9.88 -7.23 -9.24
CA LEU A 198 -8.54 -7.61 -9.68
C LEU A 198 -8.55 -8.85 -10.56
N GLY A 199 -9.29 -9.88 -10.17
CA GLY A 199 -9.47 -11.12 -10.95
C GLY A 199 -10.07 -10.86 -12.33
N ALA A 200 -11.07 -9.98 -12.43
CA ALA A 200 -11.66 -9.56 -13.70
C ALA A 200 -10.66 -8.85 -14.63
N LEU A 201 -9.61 -8.24 -14.08
CA LEU A 201 -8.52 -7.62 -14.82
C LEU A 201 -7.34 -8.56 -15.11
N GLY A 202 -7.45 -9.84 -14.73
CA GLY A 202 -6.44 -10.88 -14.99
C GLY A 202 -5.38 -11.04 -13.91
N HIS A 203 -5.52 -10.38 -12.75
CA HIS A 203 -4.59 -10.60 -11.64
C HIS A 203 -4.89 -11.89 -10.89
N THR A 204 -3.82 -12.60 -10.49
CA THR A 204 -3.92 -13.70 -9.53
C THR A 204 -3.76 -13.15 -8.13
N VAL A 205 -4.82 -13.28 -7.32
CA VAL A 205 -4.84 -12.83 -5.94
C VAL A 205 -4.70 -14.03 -5.00
N ASP A 206 -3.66 -14.03 -4.17
CA ASP A 206 -3.50 -14.96 -3.05
C ASP A 206 -4.37 -14.45 -1.89
N TRP A 207 -5.61 -14.95 -1.81
CA TRP A 207 -6.63 -14.48 -0.88
C TRP A 207 -6.72 -15.35 0.36
N HIS A 208 -6.65 -14.73 1.53
CA HIS A 208 -6.79 -15.37 2.83
C HIS A 208 -7.89 -14.72 3.66
N SER A 209 -8.73 -15.55 4.28
CA SER A 209 -9.78 -15.12 5.21
C SER A 209 -9.48 -15.69 6.59
N TYR A 210 -9.50 -14.81 7.59
CA TYR A 210 -9.18 -15.17 8.98
C TYR A 210 -10.36 -14.88 9.90
N THR A 211 -10.58 -15.73 10.92
CA THR A 211 -11.60 -15.48 11.94
C THR A 211 -11.07 -14.42 12.93
N MET A 212 -11.11 -13.17 12.50
CA MET A 212 -10.65 -12.01 13.27
C MET A 212 -11.48 -10.76 12.94
N ALA A 213 -11.44 -9.77 13.82
CA ALA A 213 -11.94 -8.42 13.57
C ALA A 213 -10.98 -7.60 12.69
N HIS A 214 -10.98 -6.27 12.79
CA HIS A 214 -10.08 -5.36 12.08
C HIS A 214 -8.69 -5.36 12.71
N ALA A 215 -7.91 -6.40 12.44
CA ALA A 215 -6.61 -6.67 13.07
C ALA A 215 -5.72 -7.49 12.13
N VAL A 216 -4.51 -7.82 12.58
CA VAL A 216 -3.58 -8.77 11.95
C VAL A 216 -3.25 -9.87 12.95
N LEU A 217 -3.33 -11.13 12.52
CA LEU A 217 -3.05 -12.30 13.36
C LEU A 217 -1.67 -12.89 13.05
N PRO A 218 -1.06 -13.64 14.01
CA PRO A 218 0.16 -14.37 13.77
C PRO A 218 0.09 -15.34 12.58
N GLN A 219 -1.06 -15.96 12.34
CA GLN A 219 -1.28 -16.82 11.17
C GLN A 219 -1.15 -16.04 9.86
N GLU A 220 -1.74 -14.84 9.77
CA GLU A 220 -1.64 -13.97 8.60
C GLU A 220 -0.19 -13.56 8.34
N ILE A 221 0.59 -13.26 9.39
CA ILE A 221 2.02 -12.96 9.26
C ILE A 221 2.80 -14.19 8.76
N ALA A 222 2.45 -15.39 9.19
CA ALA A 222 3.09 -16.62 8.73
C ALA A 222 2.78 -16.89 7.24
N ASP A 223 1.53 -16.71 6.82
CA ASP A 223 1.12 -16.89 5.43
C ASP A 223 1.77 -15.84 4.52
N LEU A 224 1.82 -14.58 4.99
CA LEU A 224 2.51 -13.49 4.28
C LEU A 224 4.03 -13.78 4.15
N ARG A 225 4.68 -14.25 5.21
CA ARG A 225 6.09 -14.66 5.17
C ARG A 225 6.32 -15.75 4.12
N ALA A 226 5.48 -16.78 4.09
CA ALA A 226 5.55 -17.84 3.09
C ALA A 226 5.33 -17.30 1.67
N TRP A 227 4.44 -16.32 1.50
CA TRP A 227 4.22 -15.67 0.22
C TRP A 227 5.46 -14.87 -0.22
N LEU A 228 6.06 -14.08 0.68
CA LEU A 228 7.28 -13.32 0.41
C LEU A 228 8.45 -14.23 0.01
N ALA A 229 8.67 -15.35 0.71
CA ALA A 229 9.71 -16.34 0.36
C ALA A 229 9.59 -16.77 -1.10
N ARG A 230 8.37 -17.13 -1.53
CA ARG A 230 8.13 -17.54 -2.93
C ARG A 230 8.38 -16.41 -3.94
N ARG A 231 8.21 -15.14 -3.55
CA ARG A 231 8.38 -13.98 -4.45
C ARG A 231 9.82 -13.47 -4.51
N MET A 232 10.56 -13.63 -3.43
CA MET A 232 11.97 -13.23 -3.36
C MET A 232 12.90 -14.29 -3.96
N GLY A 233 12.41 -15.50 -4.18
CA GLY A 233 13.20 -16.62 -4.72
C GLY A 233 14.08 -17.28 -3.67
N ASP A 234 13.63 -17.21 -2.40
CA ASP A 234 14.29 -17.85 -1.23
C ASP A 234 13.84 -19.29 -1.04
#